data_dc82e7ae9c0adea14241cbaeef7b75a6
#
_entry.id   dc82e7ae9c0adea14241cbaeef7b75a6
#
_cell.length_a   1.000
_cell.length_b   1.000
_cell.length_c   1.000
_cell.angle_alpha   90.00
_cell.angle_beta   90.00
_cell.angle_gamma   90.00
#
_symmetry.space_group_name_H-M   'P 1'
#
loop_
_entity.id
_entity.type
_entity.pdbx_description
1 polymer ?
#
loop_
_entity_poly.entity_id
_entity_poly.type
_entity_poly.pdbx_seq_one_letter_code
_entity_poly.pdbx_strand_id
1 'polypeptide(L)'
;MISDTDVVVVAARKGSIGIPGKNKLIFDNTPLYLRTLKQALRISKNVIFSSDDEEMIEGSADLKNLIVIKRPKKLSESRTPKLPVLRHALDLYSKEYGLKPNFLIDLQTTSPLRLDKEILESFRPKMPRKWL
;
A
#
# COMPACT_ATOMS: atom_id res chain seq x y z
N MET A 1 4.39 0.27 16.02
CA MET A 1 3.23 0.30 15.11
C MET A 1 2.93 1.74 14.69
N ILE A 2 2.49 1.91 13.47
CA ILE A 2 2.10 3.23 12.96
C ILE A 2 0.82 3.69 13.65
N SER A 3 0.69 5.02 13.83
CA SER A 3 -0.47 5.63 14.49
C SER A 3 -1.79 5.25 13.82
N ASP A 4 -2.85 5.11 14.61
CA ASP A 4 -4.19 4.81 14.10
C ASP A 4 -4.77 5.95 13.22
N THR A 5 -4.15 7.12 13.26
CA THR A 5 -4.54 8.26 12.40
C THR A 5 -3.84 8.29 11.06
N ASP A 6 -2.96 7.33 10.80
CA ASP A 6 -2.22 7.21 9.54
C ASP A 6 -2.68 6.00 8.76
N VAL A 7 -2.57 6.08 7.44
CA VAL A 7 -3.02 5.03 6.51
C VAL A 7 -1.86 4.57 5.66
N VAL A 8 -1.70 3.26 5.53
CA VAL A 8 -0.76 2.65 4.60
C VAL A 8 -1.50 2.23 3.34
N VAL A 9 -1.01 2.66 2.19
CA VAL A 9 -1.55 2.24 0.89
C VAL A 9 -0.54 1.37 0.18
N VAL A 10 -0.97 0.19 -0.23
CA VAL A 10 -0.21 -0.68 -1.14
C VAL A 10 -0.92 -0.64 -2.48
N ALA A 11 -0.27 -0.08 -3.48
CA ALA A 11 -0.82 0.04 -4.81
C ALA A 11 -0.09 -0.90 -5.76
N ALA A 12 -0.83 -1.78 -6.42
CA ALA A 12 -0.26 -2.74 -7.36
C ALA A 12 -1.19 -2.89 -8.57
N ARG A 13 -0.73 -2.50 -9.75
CA ARG A 13 -1.49 -2.69 -10.98
C ARG A 13 -1.14 -4.01 -11.64
N LYS A 14 -2.05 -4.52 -12.46
CA LYS A 14 -1.86 -5.77 -13.20
C LYS A 14 -0.68 -5.70 -14.16
N GLY A 15 -0.63 -4.63 -14.96
CA GLY A 15 0.47 -4.40 -15.88
C GLY A 15 1.67 -3.80 -15.16
N SER A 16 2.87 -4.13 -15.59
CA SER A 16 4.08 -3.50 -15.10
C SER A 16 5.02 -3.19 -16.28
N ILE A 17 5.70 -2.03 -16.19
CA ILE A 17 6.73 -1.66 -17.18
C ILE A 17 8.00 -2.43 -16.82
N GLY A 18 8.64 -3.00 -17.82
CA GLY A 18 9.87 -3.76 -17.65
C GLY A 18 9.62 -5.24 -17.43
N ILE A 19 9.30 -5.67 -16.24
CA ILE A 19 9.05 -7.07 -15.91
C ILE A 19 7.55 -7.35 -15.86
N PRO A 20 6.96 -8.09 -16.84
CA PRO A 20 5.55 -8.44 -16.79
C PRO A 20 5.21 -9.22 -15.53
N GLY A 21 4.10 -8.87 -14.89
CA GLY A 21 3.66 -9.57 -13.69
C GLY A 21 4.56 -9.37 -12.47
N LYS A 22 5.32 -8.29 -12.42
CA LYS A 22 6.29 -7.99 -11.35
C LYS A 22 5.71 -8.13 -9.96
N ASN A 23 4.51 -7.62 -9.73
CA ASN A 23 3.87 -7.69 -8.40
C ASN A 23 3.51 -9.12 -7.98
N LYS A 24 3.42 -10.05 -8.93
CA LYS A 24 3.12 -11.45 -8.68
C LYS A 24 4.35 -12.35 -8.67
N LEU A 25 5.54 -11.80 -8.87
CA LEU A 25 6.77 -12.57 -8.78
C LEU A 25 6.91 -13.14 -7.38
N ILE A 26 7.32 -14.41 -7.32
CA ILE A 26 7.48 -15.11 -6.05
C ILE A 26 8.87 -14.85 -5.51
N PHE A 27 8.92 -14.35 -4.28
CA PHE A 27 10.14 -14.18 -3.52
C PHE A 27 9.95 -14.88 -2.17
N ASP A 28 10.84 -15.81 -1.85
CA ASP A 28 10.78 -16.56 -0.60
C ASP A 28 9.39 -17.20 -0.39
N ASN A 29 8.92 -17.92 -1.42
CA ASN A 29 7.65 -18.65 -1.47
C ASN A 29 6.38 -17.77 -1.40
N THR A 30 6.50 -16.46 -1.52
CA THR A 30 5.37 -15.53 -1.43
C THR A 30 5.42 -14.52 -2.57
N PRO A 31 4.27 -14.25 -3.26
CA PRO A 31 4.23 -13.18 -4.24
C PRO A 31 4.57 -11.82 -3.61
N LEU A 32 5.24 -10.96 -4.37
CA LEU A 32 5.70 -9.65 -3.86
C LEU A 32 4.55 -8.82 -3.27
N TYR A 33 3.41 -8.75 -3.96
CA TYR A 33 2.28 -7.96 -3.46
C TYR A 33 1.78 -8.48 -2.11
N LEU A 34 1.71 -9.79 -1.97
CA LEU A 34 1.21 -10.41 -0.74
C LEU A 34 2.19 -10.22 0.42
N ARG A 35 3.47 -10.33 0.12
CA ARG A 35 4.54 -10.06 1.09
C ARG A 35 4.45 -8.63 1.62
N THR A 36 4.23 -7.67 0.72
CA THR A 36 4.08 -6.25 1.08
C THR A 36 2.82 -6.01 1.90
N LEU A 37 1.70 -6.63 1.52
CA LEU A 37 0.44 -6.52 2.28
C LEU A 37 0.59 -7.07 3.70
N LYS A 38 1.21 -8.22 3.85
CA LYS A 38 1.47 -8.80 5.17
C LYS A 38 2.36 -7.89 6.02
N GLN A 39 3.38 -7.31 5.41
CA GLN A 39 4.24 -6.35 6.09
C GLN A 39 3.46 -5.12 6.54
N ALA A 40 2.63 -4.56 5.67
CA ALA A 40 1.79 -3.41 6.00
C ALA A 40 0.87 -3.70 7.18
N LEU A 41 0.25 -4.88 7.19
CA LEU A 41 -0.66 -5.29 8.27
C LEU A 41 0.05 -5.51 9.61
N ARG A 42 1.34 -5.82 9.59
CA ARG A 42 2.14 -5.93 10.82
C ARG A 42 2.44 -4.57 11.45
N ILE A 43 2.52 -3.53 10.64
CA ILE A 43 2.94 -2.19 11.09
C ILE A 43 1.79 -1.19 11.24
N SER A 44 0.62 -1.49 10.69
CA SER A 44 -0.54 -0.58 10.73
C SER A 44 -1.85 -1.35 10.81
N LYS A 45 -2.83 -0.74 11.48
CA LYS A 45 -4.20 -1.24 11.51
C LYS A 45 -5.02 -0.76 10.32
N ASN A 46 -4.55 0.28 9.62
CA ASN A 46 -5.26 0.91 8.52
C ASN A 46 -4.49 0.70 7.23
N VAL A 47 -4.78 -0.39 6.53
CA VAL A 47 -4.10 -0.75 5.29
C VAL A 47 -5.10 -0.81 4.15
N ILE A 48 -4.80 -0.11 3.07
CA ILE A 48 -5.57 -0.11 1.83
C ILE A 48 -4.75 -0.80 0.75
N PHE A 49 -5.38 -1.76 0.08
CA PHE A 49 -4.83 -2.36 -1.13
C PHE A 49 -5.57 -1.83 -2.33
N SER A 50 -4.88 -1.08 -3.19
CA SER A 50 -5.43 -0.52 -4.43
C SER A 50 -4.90 -1.31 -5.62
N SER A 51 -5.78 -2.00 -6.36
CA SER A 51 -5.38 -2.81 -7.51
C SER A 51 -6.49 -2.91 -8.54
N ASP A 52 -6.11 -3.14 -9.79
CA ASP A 52 -7.00 -3.51 -10.88
C ASP A 52 -6.90 -5.00 -11.23
N ASP A 53 -6.05 -5.75 -10.54
CA ASP A 53 -5.81 -7.16 -10.82
C ASP A 53 -6.69 -8.04 -9.94
N GLU A 54 -7.69 -8.67 -10.54
CA GLU A 54 -8.63 -9.55 -9.83
C GLU A 54 -7.93 -10.72 -9.14
N GLU A 55 -6.88 -11.27 -9.75
CA GLU A 55 -6.11 -12.37 -9.17
C GLU A 55 -5.41 -11.94 -7.87
N MET A 56 -4.82 -10.74 -7.85
CA MET A 56 -4.21 -10.22 -6.64
C MET A 56 -5.26 -9.89 -5.57
N ILE A 57 -6.40 -9.35 -5.98
CA ILE A 57 -7.50 -9.07 -5.06
C ILE A 57 -7.99 -10.36 -4.41
N GLU A 58 -8.22 -11.40 -5.19
CA GLU A 58 -8.62 -12.70 -4.67
C GLU A 58 -7.55 -13.30 -3.76
N GLY A 59 -6.30 -13.19 -4.15
CA GLY A 59 -5.16 -13.69 -3.35
C GLY A 59 -5.00 -12.98 -2.01
N SER A 60 -5.57 -11.79 -1.85
CA SER A 60 -5.54 -11.04 -0.60
C SER A 60 -6.76 -11.25 0.29
N ALA A 61 -7.76 -12.02 -0.18
CA ALA A 61 -9.06 -12.14 0.48
C ALA A 61 -9.00 -12.73 1.90
N ASP A 62 -8.00 -13.56 2.18
CA ASP A 62 -7.83 -14.18 3.50
C ASP A 62 -7.16 -13.25 4.54
N LEU A 63 -6.67 -12.12 4.11
CA LEU A 63 -6.02 -11.17 5.02
C LEU A 63 -7.07 -10.35 5.78
N LYS A 64 -7.00 -10.41 7.11
CA LYS A 64 -7.91 -9.66 7.98
C LYS A 64 -7.49 -8.19 8.05
N ASN A 65 -8.47 -7.31 8.23
CA ASN A 65 -8.28 -5.87 8.41
C ASN A 65 -7.72 -5.15 7.18
N LEU A 66 -7.80 -5.79 6.02
CA LEU A 66 -7.37 -5.18 4.76
C LEU A 66 -8.58 -4.54 4.07
N ILE A 67 -8.41 -3.28 3.66
CA ILE A 67 -9.40 -2.58 2.85
C ILE A 67 -8.96 -2.72 1.40
N VAL A 68 -9.78 -3.38 0.59
CA VAL A 68 -9.48 -3.58 -0.83
C VAL A 68 -10.26 -2.58 -1.67
N ILE A 69 -9.55 -1.85 -2.51
CA ILE A 69 -10.12 -0.91 -3.46
C ILE A 69 -9.79 -1.37 -4.87
N LYS A 70 -10.83 -1.64 -5.66
CA LYS A 70 -10.64 -1.93 -7.08
C LYS A 70 -10.38 -0.63 -7.82
N ARG A 71 -9.19 -0.51 -8.40
CA ARG A 71 -8.78 0.68 -9.12
C ARG A 71 -9.48 0.77 -10.47
N PRO A 72 -10.03 1.94 -10.87
CA PRO A 72 -10.57 2.12 -12.21
C PRO A 72 -9.52 1.91 -13.29
N LYS A 73 -9.93 1.42 -14.44
CA LYS A 73 -9.04 1.15 -15.57
C LYS A 73 -8.21 2.38 -15.95
N LYS A 74 -8.81 3.56 -15.97
CA LYS A 74 -8.11 4.81 -16.31
C LYS A 74 -7.00 5.16 -15.32
N LEU A 75 -7.04 4.65 -14.09
CA LEU A 75 -6.00 4.84 -13.08
C LEU A 75 -5.04 3.66 -13.01
N SER A 76 -5.15 2.72 -13.94
CA SER A 76 -4.34 1.50 -13.98
C SER A 76 -3.45 1.43 -15.21
N GLU A 77 -3.44 2.48 -16.01
CA GLU A 77 -2.61 2.58 -17.20
C GLU A 77 -1.14 2.79 -16.82
N SER A 78 -0.23 2.36 -17.70
CA SER A 78 1.20 2.45 -17.44
C SER A 78 1.71 3.88 -17.22
N ARG A 79 1.01 4.87 -17.78
CA ARG A 79 1.38 6.28 -17.67
C ARG A 79 0.66 7.02 -16.54
N THR A 80 -0.21 6.35 -15.80
CA THR A 80 -0.93 6.99 -14.69
C THR A 80 0.05 7.38 -13.59
N PRO A 81 0.12 8.68 -13.22
CA PRO A 81 0.97 9.09 -12.11
C PRO A 81 0.52 8.46 -10.80
N LYS A 82 1.44 8.32 -9.88
CA LYS A 82 1.18 7.72 -8.56
C LYS A 82 0.20 8.54 -7.73
N LEU A 83 0.32 9.85 -7.76
CA LEU A 83 -0.48 10.74 -6.91
C LEU A 83 -1.99 10.60 -7.11
N PRO A 84 -2.53 10.57 -8.34
CA PRO A 84 -3.96 10.30 -8.54
C PRO A 84 -4.43 8.96 -7.98
N VAL A 85 -3.58 7.93 -8.05
CA VAL A 85 -3.89 6.61 -7.50
C VAL A 85 -4.01 6.68 -5.98
N LEU A 86 -3.08 7.34 -5.32
CA LEU A 86 -3.11 7.52 -3.86
C LEU A 86 -4.29 8.38 -3.43
N ARG A 87 -4.58 9.44 -4.17
CA ARG A 87 -5.74 10.30 -3.90
C ARG A 87 -7.05 9.55 -4.02
N HIS A 88 -7.19 8.71 -5.04
CA HIS A 88 -8.38 7.88 -5.22
C HIS A 88 -8.59 6.96 -4.02
N ALA A 89 -7.54 6.28 -3.57
CA ALA A 89 -7.59 5.41 -2.41
C ALA A 89 -7.96 6.18 -1.14
N LEU A 90 -7.36 7.35 -0.94
CA LEU A 90 -7.62 8.20 0.22
C LEU A 90 -9.05 8.72 0.25
N ASP A 91 -9.56 9.16 -0.91
CA ASP A 91 -10.93 9.69 -1.01
C ASP A 91 -11.97 8.61 -0.69
N LEU A 92 -11.78 7.40 -1.19
CA LEU A 92 -12.67 6.29 -0.87
C LEU A 92 -12.59 5.90 0.60
N TYR A 93 -11.40 5.90 1.17
CA TYR A 93 -11.20 5.63 2.59
C TYR A 93 -11.91 6.67 3.46
N SER A 94 -11.71 7.95 3.16
CA SER A 94 -12.31 9.04 3.92
C SER A 94 -13.84 9.02 3.83
N LYS A 95 -14.38 8.69 2.66
CA LYS A 95 -15.81 8.58 2.44
C LYS A 95 -16.42 7.43 3.21
N GLU A 96 -15.75 6.27 3.21
CA GLU A 96 -16.24 5.06 3.87
C GLU A 96 -16.20 5.17 5.40
N TYR A 97 -15.12 5.70 5.94
CA TYR A 97 -14.87 5.72 7.39
C TYR A 97 -15.05 7.09 8.03
N GLY A 98 -15.32 8.14 7.24
CA GLY A 98 -15.50 9.50 7.75
C GLY A 98 -14.26 10.11 8.38
N LEU A 99 -13.10 9.53 8.15
CA LEU A 99 -11.84 9.95 8.76
C LEU A 99 -10.88 10.49 7.72
N LYS A 100 -10.17 11.58 8.06
CA LYS A 100 -9.05 12.08 7.29
C LYS A 100 -7.77 11.62 7.98
N PRO A 101 -6.97 10.75 7.36
CA PRO A 101 -5.68 10.39 7.94
C PRO A 101 -4.72 11.58 7.95
N ASN A 102 -3.86 11.64 8.97
CA ASN A 102 -2.84 12.68 9.05
C ASN A 102 -1.74 12.47 8.03
N PHE A 103 -1.34 11.20 7.82
CA PHE A 103 -0.33 10.82 6.85
C PHE A 103 -0.80 9.62 6.05
N LEU A 104 -0.45 9.64 4.77
CA LEU A 104 -0.61 8.50 3.88
C LEU A 104 0.77 7.96 3.56
N ILE A 105 0.95 6.67 3.79
CA ILE A 105 2.22 5.99 3.60
C ILE A 105 2.10 5.10 2.36
N ASP A 106 2.88 5.41 1.32
CA ASP A 106 2.92 4.62 0.10
C ASP A 106 3.97 3.52 0.23
N LEU A 107 3.52 2.30 0.49
CA LEU A 107 4.41 1.15 0.64
C LEU A 107 4.50 0.40 -0.68
N GLN A 108 5.68 0.47 -1.30
CA GLN A 108 5.90 -0.13 -2.61
C GLN A 108 6.22 -1.61 -2.54
N THR A 109 5.78 -2.37 -3.54
CA THR A 109 6.01 -3.81 -3.64
C THR A 109 7.44 -4.16 -4.06
N THR A 110 8.23 -3.19 -4.49
CA THR A 110 9.54 -3.39 -5.10
C THR A 110 10.70 -3.58 -4.14
N SER A 111 10.44 -3.58 -2.83
CA SER A 111 11.48 -3.69 -1.82
C SER A 111 11.24 -4.91 -0.92
N PRO A 112 11.45 -6.13 -1.44
CA PRO A 112 11.08 -7.37 -0.70
C PRO A 112 11.92 -7.63 0.53
N LEU A 113 13.11 -7.03 0.64
CA LEU A 113 14.01 -7.22 1.78
C LEU A 113 13.87 -6.14 2.84
N ARG A 114 12.92 -5.22 2.67
CA ARG A 114 12.70 -4.15 3.63
C ARG A 114 12.22 -4.71 4.97
N LEU A 115 12.83 -4.24 6.05
CA LEU A 115 12.47 -4.65 7.40
C LEU A 115 11.36 -3.75 7.97
N ASP A 116 10.48 -4.33 8.80
CA ASP A 116 9.43 -3.57 9.48
C ASP A 116 10.03 -2.40 10.29
N LYS A 117 11.14 -2.64 10.95
CA LYS A 117 11.87 -1.64 11.72
C LYS A 117 12.27 -0.43 10.88
N GLU A 118 12.74 -0.66 9.65
CA GLU A 118 13.14 0.42 8.74
C GLU A 118 11.96 1.30 8.37
N ILE A 119 10.78 0.69 8.14
CA ILE A 119 9.57 1.44 7.85
C ILE A 119 9.17 2.30 9.04
N LEU A 120 9.11 1.69 10.22
CA LEU A 120 8.70 2.40 11.44
C LEU A 120 9.64 3.55 11.78
N GLU A 121 10.93 3.41 11.57
CA GLU A 121 11.91 4.48 11.81
C GLU A 121 11.74 5.63 10.82
N SER A 122 11.44 5.32 9.54
CA SER A 122 11.27 6.38 8.52
C SER A 122 10.01 7.22 8.76
N PHE A 123 9.04 6.70 9.51
CA PHE A 123 7.79 7.40 9.84
C PHE A 123 7.76 7.98 11.25
N ARG A 124 8.85 7.94 11.96
CA ARG A 124 8.97 8.77 13.16
C ARG A 124 8.80 10.21 12.74
N PRO A 125 7.88 10.98 13.38
CA PRO A 125 7.80 12.40 13.10
C PRO A 125 9.19 12.99 13.30
N LYS A 126 9.79 13.45 12.22
CA LYS A 126 11.06 14.16 12.29
C LYS A 126 10.76 15.51 12.90
N MET A 127 10.95 15.63 14.20
CA MET A 127 10.86 16.92 14.86
C MET A 127 11.90 17.84 14.22
N PRO A 128 11.54 19.10 13.94
CA PRO A 128 12.53 20.09 13.53
C PRO A 128 13.67 20.10 14.53
N ARG A 129 14.91 20.24 14.07
CA ARG A 129 16.08 20.21 14.97
C ARG A 129 15.97 21.15 16.16
N LYS A 130 15.28 22.26 16.02
CA LYS A 130 15.04 23.21 17.10
C LYS A 130 14.22 22.62 18.26
N TRP A 131 13.59 21.48 18.06
CA TRP A 131 12.80 20.81 19.08
C TRP A 131 13.52 19.63 19.73
N LEU A 132 14.70 19.30 19.24
CA LEU A 132 15.50 18.18 19.77
C LEU A 132 16.41 18.59 20.91
#